data_dfd69fae3a8f337fc47a85820bd7cfbd
#
_entry.id   dfd69fae3a8f337fc47a85820bd7cfbd
#
_cell.length_a   1.000
_cell.length_b   1.000
_cell.length_c   1.000
_cell.angle_alpha   90.00
_cell.angle_beta   90.00
_cell.angle_gamma   90.00
#
_symmetry.space_group_name_H-M   'P 1'
#
loop_
_entity.id
_entity.type
_entity.pdbx_description
1 polymer ?
#
loop_
_entity_poly.entity_id
_entity_poly.type
_entity_poly.pdbx_seq_one_letter_code
_entity_poly.pdbx_strand_id
1 'polypeptide(L)' 'MIAFVNGVVRIIRSDRVVLDVHGVGYEVYLANALSQKMGDELFLYTYQHVRE' A
#
# COMPACT_ATOMS: atom_id res chain seq x y z
N MET A 1 -10.16 3.45 -12.51
CA MET A 1 -10.24 3.50 -11.04
C MET A 1 -9.83 2.17 -10.43
N ILE A 2 -9.03 2.21 -9.41
CA ILE A 2 -8.62 0.99 -8.70
C ILE A 2 -9.47 0.88 -7.44
N ALA A 3 -10.20 -0.23 -7.29
CA ALA A 3 -11.11 -0.42 -6.18
C ALA A 3 -10.44 -1.07 -4.96
N PHE A 4 -9.39 -1.84 -5.17
CA PHE A 4 -8.64 -2.45 -4.08
C PHE A 4 -7.23 -2.78 -4.55
N VAL A 5 -6.36 -2.99 -3.55
CA VAL A 5 -4.97 -3.39 -3.79
C VAL A 5 -4.62 -4.49 -2.82
N ASN A 6 -3.95 -5.52 -3.30
CA ASN A 6 -3.42 -6.60 -2.49
C ASN A 6 -1.95 -6.78 -2.84
N GLY A 7 -1.08 -6.57 -1.87
CA GLY A 7 0.34 -6.67 -2.13
C GLY A 7 1.15 -6.82 -0.86
N VAL A 8 2.45 -6.81 -1.02
CA VAL A 8 3.42 -6.96 0.07
C VAL A 8 4.00 -5.59 0.42
N VAL A 9 4.02 -5.26 1.70
CA VAL A 9 4.53 -3.97 2.17
C VAL A 9 6.04 -3.94 1.98
N ARG A 10 6.53 -3.00 1.18
CA ARG A 10 7.95 -2.85 0.90
C ARG A 10 8.55 -1.58 1.49
N ILE A 11 7.77 -0.51 1.58
CA ILE A 11 8.23 0.77 2.11
C ILE A 11 7.14 1.32 3.01
N ILE A 12 7.54 1.85 4.16
CA ILE A 12 6.62 2.46 5.11
C ILE A 12 7.07 3.90 5.35
N ARG A 13 6.12 4.83 5.20
CA ARG A 13 6.30 6.24 5.52
C ARG A 13 5.28 6.63 6.59
N SER A 14 5.33 7.89 7.03
CA SER A 14 4.44 8.36 8.08
C SER A 14 2.96 8.36 7.64
N ASP A 15 2.71 8.57 6.37
CA ASP A 15 1.35 8.72 5.86
C ASP A 15 1.00 7.75 4.74
N ARG A 16 1.92 6.86 4.34
CA ARG A 16 1.70 5.97 3.22
C ARG A 16 2.61 4.76 3.27
N VAL A 17 2.22 3.75 2.53
CA VAL A 17 3.04 2.56 2.30
C VAL A 17 3.18 2.35 0.80
N VAL A 18 4.22 1.63 0.41
CA VAL A 18 4.36 1.16 -0.97
C VAL A 18 4.18 -0.34 -0.94
N LEU A 19 3.21 -0.81 -1.71
CA LEU A 19 2.92 -2.23 -1.84
C LEU A 19 3.50 -2.76 -3.13
N ASP A 20 4.15 -3.91 -3.03
CA ASP A 20 4.65 -4.63 -4.19
C ASP A 20 3.55 -5.57 -4.67
N VAL A 21 3.01 -5.28 -5.85
CA VAL A 21 1.97 -6.09 -6.47
C VAL A 21 2.56 -6.65 -7.76
N HIS A 22 3.03 -7.89 -7.71
CA HIS A 22 3.64 -8.56 -8.86
C HIS A 22 4.77 -7.73 -9.48
N GLY A 23 5.62 -7.15 -8.64
CA GLY A 23 6.77 -6.39 -9.10
C GLY A 23 6.50 -4.92 -9.39
N VAL A 24 5.25 -4.47 -9.26
CA VAL A 24 4.89 -3.06 -9.43
C VAL A 24 4.66 -2.44 -8.07
N GLY A 25 5.30 -1.32 -7.80
CA GLY A 25 5.11 -0.60 -6.53
C GLY A 25 3.94 0.37 -6.62
N TYR A 26 2.97 0.20 -5.73
CA TYR A 26 1.84 1.11 -5.60
C TYR A 26 1.96 1.90 -4.32
N GLU A 27 1.90 3.20 -4.42
CA GLU A 27 1.92 4.08 -3.26
C GLU A 27 0.49 4.27 -2.77
N VAL A 28 0.24 3.87 -1.52
CA VAL A 28 -1.09 3.92 -0.93
C VAL A 28 -1.04 4.74 0.34
N TYR A 29 -1.86 5.76 0.42
CA TYR A 29 -1.92 6.62 1.60
C TYR A 29 -2.81 6.00 2.67
N LEU A 30 -2.28 5.90 3.88
CA LEU A 30 -2.96 5.31 5.02
C LEU A 30 -2.77 6.18 6.25
N ALA A 31 -3.85 6.37 7.01
CA ALA A 31 -3.74 7.09 8.28
C ALA A 31 -2.86 6.35 9.29
N ASN A 32 -2.85 5.01 9.23
CA ASN A 32 -2.09 4.18 10.16
C ASN A 32 -0.89 3.50 9.49
N ALA A 33 -0.24 4.20 8.58
CA ALA A 33 0.85 3.61 7.80
C ALA A 33 1.97 3.08 8.68
N LEU A 34 2.33 3.80 9.75
CA LEU A 34 3.43 3.40 10.62
C LEU A 34 3.15 2.15 11.43
N SER A 35 1.89 1.72 11.54
CA SER A 35 1.56 0.49 12.25
C SER A 35 1.69 -0.75 11.37
N GLN A 36 1.97 -0.58 10.10
CA GLN A 36 2.15 -1.70 9.19
C GLN A 36 3.55 -2.28 9.34
N LYS A 37 3.73 -3.51 8.89
CA LYS A 37 5.00 -4.21 8.98
C LYS A 37 5.54 -4.53 7.60
N MET A 38 6.84 -4.32 7.44
CA MET A 38 7.55 -4.68 6.22
C MET A 38 7.42 -6.16 5.95
N GLY A 39 7.11 -6.51 4.72
CA GLY A 39 7.00 -7.91 4.31
C GLY A 39 5.63 -8.51 4.51
N ASP A 40 4.73 -7.84 5.22
CA ASP A 40 3.38 -8.35 5.41
C ASP A 40 2.54 -8.16 4.15
N GLU A 41 1.63 -9.10 3.96
CA GLU A 41 0.61 -8.99 2.92
C GLU A 41 -0.49 -8.07 3.40
N LEU A 42 -0.91 -7.17 2.52
CA LEU A 42 -1.92 -6.18 2.87
C LEU A 42 -2.95 -6.09 1.77
N PHE A 43 -4.21 -6.19 2.16
CA PHE A 43 -5.34 -6.04 1.26
C PHE A 43 -6.09 -4.78 1.67
N LEU A 44 -6.20 -3.83 0.74
CA LEU A 44 -6.82 -2.53 1.03
C LEU A 44 -7.85 -2.20 -0.03
N TYR A 45 -9.01 -1.71 0.41
CA TYR A 45 -9.94 -1.05 -0.48
C TYR A 45 -9.50 0.39 -0.67
N THR A 46 -9.50 0.82 -1.92
CA THR A 46 -9.08 2.18 -2.25
C THR A 46 -10.20 2.89 -2.98
N TYR A 47 -10.48 4.09 -2.54
CA TYR A 47 -11.43 4.96 -3.24
C TYR A 47 -10.73 6.03 -4.03
N GLN A 48 -9.46 6.21 -3.74
CA GLN A 48 -8.73 7.37 -4.18
C GLN A 48 -7.38 6.94 -4.70
N HIS A 49 -6.38 7.63 -4.31
CA HIS A 49 -5.07 7.71 -4.88
C HIS A 49 -4.23 6.48 -4.64
N VAL A 50 -4.16 5.63 -5.64
CA VAL A 50 -3.12 4.62 -5.73
C VAL A 50 -2.22 5.05 -6.86
N ARG A 51 -0.92 5.14 -6.60
CA ARG A 51 0.06 5.57 -7.58
C ARG A 51 1.14 4.52 -7.74
N GLU A 52 1.58 4.40 -8.96
CA GLU A 52 2.69 3.53 -9.31
C GLU A 52 4.02 4.20 -9.04
#